data_4a3252770bd242f45b24cfacf7c7457a
#
_entry.id   4a3252770bd242f45b24cfacf7c7457a
#
_cell.length_a   1.000
_cell.length_b   1.000
_cell.length_c   1.000
_cell.angle_alpha   90.00
_cell.angle_beta   90.00
_cell.angle_gamma   90.00
#
_symmetry.space_group_name_H-M   'P 1'
#
loop_
_entity.id
_entity.type
_entity.pdbx_description
1 polymer ?
#
loop_
_entity_poly.entity_id
_entity_poly.type
_entity_poly.pdbx_seq_one_letter_code
_entity_poly.pdbx_strand_id
1 'polypeptide(L)'
;MRLDKLLTELGTGSRSEVKKYIRSGLVTVNGEVVKKPEQKVDEKNDTVCFRGNQLTYTEYEYYLFHKPAGCVTATEDNLHRTVMDYLTDTARHDFFPVGRLDIDTEGLLLITNDGALAHDLLSPAKHVSKVYYAKIDGRVTEEDVNLFENGVDIGEEKPTKPALLEVLHSGDNSEIRLTITEGRFHQIGRAHV
;
A
#
# COMPACT_ATOMS: atom_id res chain seq x y z
N MET A 1 -10.82 -5.68 21.97
CA MET A 1 -11.77 -5.12 20.96
C MET A 1 -13.15 -5.77 21.09
N ARG A 2 -14.17 -5.45 20.24
CA ARG A 2 -15.46 -6.20 20.22
C ARG A 2 -15.30 -7.47 19.40
N LEU A 3 -15.93 -8.58 19.83
CA LEU A 3 -15.84 -9.88 19.17
C LEU A 3 -16.36 -9.86 17.72
N ASP A 4 -17.48 -9.17 17.46
CA ASP A 4 -17.99 -9.04 16.08
C ASP A 4 -17.03 -8.25 15.17
N LYS A 5 -16.34 -7.26 15.69
CA LYS A 5 -15.32 -6.51 14.97
C LYS A 5 -14.10 -7.39 14.67
N LEU A 6 -13.58 -8.09 15.67
CA LEU A 6 -12.43 -9.02 15.52
C LEU A 6 -12.68 -10.04 14.40
N LEU A 7 -13.84 -10.73 14.45
CA LEU A 7 -14.16 -11.73 13.44
C LEU A 7 -14.35 -11.15 12.04
N THR A 8 -14.90 -9.94 11.93
CA THR A 8 -15.03 -9.26 10.63
C THR A 8 -13.67 -8.87 10.06
N GLU A 9 -12.77 -8.34 10.89
CA GLU A 9 -11.39 -8.00 10.48
C GLU A 9 -10.59 -9.22 10.05
N LEU A 10 -10.83 -10.36 10.69
CA LEU A 10 -10.24 -11.66 10.31
C LEU A 10 -10.92 -12.31 9.09
N GLY A 11 -11.80 -11.60 8.40
CA GLY A 11 -12.42 -12.08 7.15
C GLY A 11 -13.36 -13.27 7.31
N THR A 12 -13.86 -13.58 8.52
CA THR A 12 -14.75 -14.73 8.71
C THR A 12 -16.13 -14.54 8.08
N GLY A 13 -16.47 -13.32 7.68
CA GLY A 13 -17.70 -12.95 6.99
C GLY A 13 -18.04 -11.47 7.16
N SER A 14 -19.11 -11.04 6.49
CA SER A 14 -19.66 -9.70 6.64
C SER A 14 -20.14 -9.46 8.08
N ARG A 15 -20.28 -8.19 8.48
CA ARG A 15 -20.77 -7.83 9.84
C ARG A 15 -22.10 -8.50 10.22
N SER A 16 -22.98 -8.69 9.24
CA SER A 16 -24.27 -9.35 9.47
C SER A 16 -24.12 -10.86 9.65
N GLU A 17 -23.27 -11.51 8.89
CA GLU A 17 -23.00 -12.94 9.01
C GLU A 17 -22.27 -13.27 10.31
N VAL A 18 -21.24 -12.51 10.65
CA VAL A 18 -20.51 -12.67 11.91
C VAL A 18 -21.46 -12.61 13.12
N LYS A 19 -22.38 -11.65 13.15
CA LYS A 19 -23.39 -11.58 14.23
C LYS A 19 -24.29 -12.82 14.27
N LYS A 20 -24.64 -13.40 13.11
CA LYS A 20 -25.40 -14.67 13.05
C LYS A 20 -24.55 -15.83 13.58
N TYR A 21 -23.28 -15.93 13.17
CA TYR A 21 -22.38 -16.98 13.65
C TYR A 21 -22.20 -16.97 15.17
N ILE A 22 -21.98 -15.79 15.75
CA ILE A 22 -21.86 -15.64 17.22
C ILE A 22 -23.14 -16.07 17.92
N ARG A 23 -24.31 -15.59 17.47
CA ARG A 23 -25.60 -15.95 18.06
C ARG A 23 -25.94 -17.43 17.95
N SER A 24 -25.46 -18.08 16.88
CA SER A 24 -25.62 -19.54 16.64
C SER A 24 -24.66 -20.39 17.47
N GLY A 25 -23.77 -19.78 18.27
CA GLY A 25 -22.84 -20.51 19.12
C GLY A 25 -21.65 -21.12 18.38
N LEU A 26 -21.32 -20.65 17.16
CA LEU A 26 -20.18 -21.11 16.38
C LEU A 26 -18.85 -20.50 16.81
N VAL A 27 -18.86 -19.61 17.81
CA VAL A 27 -17.69 -18.90 18.30
C VAL A 27 -17.47 -19.20 19.78
N THR A 28 -16.23 -19.54 20.11
CA THR A 28 -15.81 -19.67 21.50
C THR A 28 -14.72 -18.68 21.84
N VAL A 29 -14.69 -18.24 23.08
CA VAL A 29 -13.61 -17.43 23.68
C VAL A 29 -13.13 -18.16 24.92
N ASN A 30 -11.85 -18.49 24.96
CA ASN A 30 -11.24 -19.27 26.05
C ASN A 30 -11.96 -20.61 26.32
N GLY A 31 -12.47 -21.26 25.25
CA GLY A 31 -13.19 -22.53 25.30
C GLY A 31 -14.69 -22.40 25.60
N GLU A 32 -15.19 -21.24 25.99
CA GLU A 32 -16.60 -21.01 26.28
C GLU A 32 -17.37 -20.44 25.09
N VAL A 33 -18.58 -20.96 24.83
CA VAL A 33 -19.45 -20.47 23.74
C VAL A 33 -19.96 -19.08 24.04
N VAL A 34 -19.71 -18.15 23.14
CA VAL A 34 -20.19 -16.77 23.24
C VAL A 34 -21.35 -16.54 22.27
N LYS A 35 -22.43 -15.89 22.76
CA LYS A 35 -23.63 -15.54 21.97
C LYS A 35 -23.86 -14.04 21.81
N LYS A 36 -23.04 -13.19 22.45
CA LYS A 36 -23.17 -11.73 22.43
C LYS A 36 -22.12 -11.13 21.46
N PRO A 37 -22.54 -10.61 20.28
CA PRO A 37 -21.60 -10.03 19.29
C PRO A 37 -20.78 -8.87 19.84
N GLU A 38 -21.34 -8.08 20.74
CA GLU A 38 -20.73 -6.93 21.36
C GLU A 38 -19.77 -7.25 22.51
N GLN A 39 -19.64 -8.52 22.90
CA GLN A 39 -18.70 -8.93 23.95
C GLN A 39 -17.30 -8.40 23.63
N LYS A 40 -16.65 -7.81 24.63
CA LYS A 40 -15.25 -7.41 24.52
C LYS A 40 -14.35 -8.62 24.70
N VAL A 41 -13.32 -8.68 23.89
CA VAL A 41 -12.24 -9.69 23.93
C VAL A 41 -10.89 -8.97 23.93
N ASP A 42 -9.94 -9.58 24.58
CA ASP A 42 -8.53 -9.18 24.49
C ASP A 42 -7.88 -9.94 23.35
N GLU A 43 -7.64 -9.26 22.25
CA GLU A 43 -7.08 -9.83 21.01
C GLU A 43 -5.68 -10.43 21.16
N LYS A 44 -4.97 -10.09 22.25
CA LYS A 44 -3.61 -10.59 22.52
C LYS A 44 -3.60 -11.79 23.46
N ASN A 45 -4.56 -11.84 24.38
CA ASN A 45 -4.55 -12.83 25.46
C ASN A 45 -5.71 -13.83 25.38
N ASP A 46 -6.84 -13.49 24.75
CA ASP A 46 -7.95 -14.40 24.60
C ASP A 46 -7.78 -15.34 23.41
N THR A 47 -8.06 -16.61 23.60
CA THR A 47 -8.13 -17.62 22.54
C THR A 47 -9.51 -17.60 21.91
N VAL A 48 -9.63 -17.07 20.71
CA VAL A 48 -10.89 -17.03 19.95
C VAL A 48 -10.90 -18.14 18.91
N CYS A 49 -11.97 -18.97 18.90
CA CYS A 49 -12.14 -19.98 17.88
C CYS A 49 -13.44 -19.77 17.11
N PHE A 50 -13.41 -20.03 15.81
CA PHE A 50 -14.58 -20.07 14.94
C PHE A 50 -14.73 -21.45 14.33
N ARG A 51 -15.86 -22.10 14.54
CA ARG A 51 -16.13 -23.51 14.12
C ARG A 51 -15.05 -24.49 14.56
N GLY A 52 -14.50 -24.26 15.77
CA GLY A 52 -13.44 -25.10 16.33
C GLY A 52 -12.02 -24.76 15.87
N ASN A 53 -11.85 -23.87 14.88
CA ASN A 53 -10.54 -23.44 14.44
C ASN A 53 -10.12 -22.18 15.20
N GLN A 54 -8.94 -22.20 15.78
CA GLN A 54 -8.38 -21.03 16.46
C GLN A 54 -8.06 -19.93 15.44
N LEU A 55 -8.46 -18.72 15.76
CA LEU A 55 -8.15 -17.53 14.99
C LEU A 55 -6.95 -16.82 15.61
N THR A 56 -5.99 -16.45 14.79
CA THR A 56 -4.84 -15.64 15.21
C THR A 56 -5.08 -14.21 14.76
N TYR A 57 -5.07 -13.28 15.73
CA TYR A 57 -5.18 -11.85 15.42
C TYR A 57 -3.79 -11.23 15.34
N THR A 58 -3.49 -10.61 14.22
CA THR A 58 -2.33 -9.76 14.02
C THR A 58 -2.85 -8.35 13.78
N GLU A 59 -2.45 -7.39 14.60
CA GLU A 59 -2.95 -6.00 14.52
C GLU A 59 -2.59 -5.38 13.19
N TYR A 60 -1.32 -5.49 12.78
CA TYR A 60 -0.81 -4.97 11.51
C TYR A 60 -0.13 -6.07 10.71
N GLU A 61 -0.38 -6.07 9.42
CA GLU A 61 0.27 -6.95 8.46
C GLU A 61 0.91 -6.12 7.34
N TYR A 62 2.03 -6.61 6.81
CA TYR A 62 2.84 -5.90 5.83
C TYR A 62 3.21 -6.82 4.70
N TYR A 63 2.84 -6.44 3.47
CA TYR A 63 3.18 -7.17 2.26
C TYR A 63 4.11 -6.32 1.41
N LEU A 64 5.31 -6.82 1.15
CA LEU A 64 6.18 -6.26 0.14
C LEU A 64 5.77 -6.85 -1.22
N PHE A 65 5.17 -6.02 -2.04
CA PHE A 65 4.63 -6.41 -3.32
C PHE A 65 5.49 -5.86 -4.45
N HIS A 66 5.89 -6.73 -5.38
CA HIS A 66 6.47 -6.30 -6.65
C HIS A 66 5.32 -6.05 -7.63
N LYS A 67 4.89 -4.80 -7.74
CA LYS A 67 3.80 -4.42 -8.64
C LYS A 67 4.22 -4.68 -10.09
N PRO A 68 3.46 -5.46 -10.86
CA PRO A 68 3.67 -5.57 -12.29
C PRO A 68 3.07 -4.37 -13.03
N ALA A 69 3.50 -4.16 -14.29
CA ALA A 69 2.81 -3.26 -15.21
C ALA A 69 1.40 -3.78 -15.51
N GLY A 70 0.49 -2.88 -15.91
CA GLY A 70 -0.88 -3.20 -16.34
C GLY A 70 -1.91 -3.30 -15.22
N CYS A 71 -1.55 -3.01 -13.97
CA CYS A 71 -2.53 -2.87 -12.89
C CYS A 71 -2.44 -1.50 -12.21
N VAL A 72 -3.56 -1.03 -11.69
CA VAL A 72 -3.64 0.26 -10.97
C VAL A 72 -3.34 0.10 -9.48
N THR A 73 -2.74 1.13 -8.90
CA THR A 73 -2.54 1.21 -7.45
C THR A 73 -3.78 1.80 -6.78
N ALA A 74 -4.76 0.95 -6.56
CA ALA A 74 -6.03 1.29 -5.92
C ALA A 74 -6.53 0.09 -5.10
N THR A 75 -7.44 0.35 -4.15
CA THR A 75 -8.13 -0.70 -3.41
C THR A 75 -9.26 -1.31 -4.23
N GLU A 76 -9.91 -0.50 -5.08
CA GLU A 76 -10.99 -0.91 -5.97
C GLU A 76 -10.90 -0.10 -7.26
N ASP A 77 -11.21 -0.71 -8.40
CA ASP A 77 -11.35 -0.05 -9.70
C ASP A 77 -12.35 -0.83 -10.56
N ASN A 78 -13.18 -0.12 -11.33
CA ASN A 78 -14.23 -0.75 -12.15
C ASN A 78 -13.76 -1.16 -13.55
N LEU A 79 -12.61 -0.69 -14.00
CA LEU A 79 -12.12 -0.87 -15.37
C LEU A 79 -10.83 -1.68 -15.43
N HIS A 80 -9.97 -1.54 -14.42
CA HIS A 80 -8.64 -2.11 -14.41
C HIS A 80 -8.46 -3.05 -13.22
N ARG A 81 -7.63 -4.06 -13.42
CA ARG A 81 -7.13 -4.88 -12.32
C ARG A 81 -6.35 -4.01 -11.34
N THR A 82 -6.58 -4.20 -10.06
CA THR A 82 -5.91 -3.48 -8.97
C THR A 82 -4.76 -4.28 -8.39
N VAL A 83 -3.91 -3.63 -7.61
CA VAL A 83 -2.85 -4.32 -6.84
C VAL A 83 -3.44 -5.24 -5.77
N MET A 84 -4.68 -4.99 -5.31
CA MET A 84 -5.36 -5.82 -4.31
C MET A 84 -5.81 -7.16 -4.86
N ASP A 85 -6.06 -7.27 -6.18
CA ASP A 85 -6.46 -8.51 -6.84
C ASP A 85 -5.34 -9.58 -6.86
N TYR A 86 -4.13 -9.20 -6.48
CA TYR A 86 -2.99 -10.12 -6.32
C TYR A 86 -2.84 -10.65 -4.90
N LEU A 87 -3.55 -10.10 -3.93
CA LEU A 87 -3.54 -10.57 -2.54
C LEU A 87 -4.62 -11.64 -2.33
N THR A 88 -4.35 -12.85 -2.79
CA THR A 88 -5.33 -13.97 -2.75
C THR A 88 -5.35 -14.72 -1.43
N ASP A 89 -4.26 -14.69 -0.66
CA ASP A 89 -4.06 -15.54 0.51
C ASP A 89 -4.40 -14.84 1.84
N THR A 90 -5.07 -13.69 1.77
CA THR A 90 -5.51 -12.97 2.97
C THR A 90 -7.03 -13.01 3.12
N ALA A 91 -7.47 -13.31 4.33
CA ALA A 91 -8.88 -13.21 4.72
C ALA A 91 -9.29 -11.77 5.11
N ARG A 92 -8.33 -10.88 5.28
CA ARG A 92 -8.56 -9.48 5.68
C ARG A 92 -8.90 -8.61 4.47
N HIS A 93 -9.71 -7.58 4.70
CA HIS A 93 -10.17 -6.65 3.67
C HIS A 93 -9.85 -5.18 4.00
N ASP A 94 -9.02 -4.95 5.02
CA ASP A 94 -8.66 -3.61 5.50
C ASP A 94 -7.29 -3.13 4.99
N PHE A 95 -6.69 -3.85 4.03
CA PHE A 95 -5.43 -3.48 3.42
C PHE A 95 -5.58 -2.36 2.38
N PHE A 96 -4.51 -1.58 2.27
CA PHE A 96 -4.38 -0.55 1.24
C PHE A 96 -2.91 -0.39 0.83
N PRO A 97 -2.65 0.07 -0.40
CA PRO A 97 -1.28 0.34 -0.86
C PRO A 97 -0.74 1.63 -0.24
N VAL A 98 0.54 1.61 0.13
CA VAL A 98 1.27 2.76 0.67
C VAL A 98 1.93 3.51 -0.48
N GLY A 99 1.28 4.56 -0.93
CA GLY A 99 1.67 5.31 -2.12
C GLY A 99 1.05 4.73 -3.39
N ARG A 100 1.43 5.32 -4.52
CA ARG A 100 0.89 4.95 -5.82
C ARG A 100 2.00 4.90 -6.85
N LEU A 101 2.03 3.80 -7.59
CA LEU A 101 2.79 3.64 -8.82
C LEU A 101 1.81 3.70 -10.00
N ASP A 102 2.22 4.29 -11.09
CA ASP A 102 1.42 4.40 -12.31
C ASP A 102 1.14 3.01 -12.91
N ILE A 103 0.19 2.90 -13.82
CA ILE A 103 -0.28 1.62 -14.36
C ILE A 103 0.84 0.84 -15.05
N ASP A 104 1.74 1.53 -15.72
CA ASP A 104 2.90 1.00 -16.45
C ASP A 104 4.18 0.91 -15.60
N THR A 105 4.19 1.51 -14.42
CA THR A 105 5.33 1.45 -13.49
C THR A 105 5.35 0.12 -12.76
N GLU A 106 6.52 -0.49 -12.70
CA GLU A 106 6.79 -1.72 -11.96
C GLU A 106 7.61 -1.44 -10.70
N GLY A 107 7.59 -2.35 -9.74
CA GLY A 107 8.51 -2.32 -8.61
C GLY A 107 7.86 -2.39 -7.24
N LEU A 108 8.64 -1.96 -6.24
CA LEU A 108 8.30 -2.11 -4.83
C LEU A 108 7.08 -1.27 -4.45
N LEU A 109 6.07 -1.94 -3.92
CA LEU A 109 4.90 -1.34 -3.30
C LEU A 109 4.65 -2.02 -1.96
N LEU A 110 4.53 -1.23 -0.91
CA LEU A 110 4.09 -1.73 0.40
C LEU A 110 2.56 -1.74 0.44
N ILE A 111 1.97 -2.86 0.88
CA ILE A 111 0.54 -2.99 1.16
C ILE A 111 0.39 -3.35 2.63
N THR A 112 -0.44 -2.62 3.36
CA THR A 112 -0.62 -2.81 4.81
C THR A 112 -1.98 -2.28 5.26
N ASN A 113 -2.34 -2.57 6.50
CA ASN A 113 -3.45 -1.96 7.22
C ASN A 113 -2.97 -0.99 8.32
N ASP A 114 -1.66 -0.70 8.39
CA ASP A 114 -1.07 0.27 9.32
C ASP A 114 -1.12 1.69 8.73
N GLY A 115 -2.20 2.41 9.06
CA GLY A 115 -2.38 3.79 8.61
C GLY A 115 -1.34 4.77 9.17
N ALA A 116 -0.81 4.52 10.37
CA ALA A 116 0.19 5.38 10.98
C ALA A 116 1.52 5.29 10.23
N LEU A 117 1.99 4.08 9.97
CA LEU A 117 3.19 3.85 9.15
C LEU A 117 3.02 4.42 7.73
N ALA A 118 1.88 4.17 7.10
CA ALA A 118 1.59 4.70 5.76
C ALA A 118 1.65 6.22 5.72
N HIS A 119 1.05 6.89 6.70
CA HIS A 119 1.13 8.35 6.83
C HIS A 119 2.58 8.83 6.99
N ASP A 120 3.37 8.17 7.82
CA ASP A 120 4.78 8.54 8.04
C ASP A 120 5.63 8.36 6.77
N LEU A 121 5.39 7.30 6.01
CA LEU A 121 6.11 7.05 4.75
C LEU A 121 5.71 7.99 3.61
N LEU A 122 4.46 8.45 3.59
CA LEU A 122 3.91 9.28 2.51
C LEU A 122 3.97 10.77 2.78
N SER A 123 4.03 11.16 4.06
CA SER A 123 4.03 12.57 4.46
C SER A 123 5.22 13.34 3.88
N PRO A 124 4.98 14.43 3.12
CA PRO A 124 6.06 15.28 2.59
C PRO A 124 6.96 15.90 3.67
N ALA A 125 6.48 15.98 4.91
CA ALA A 125 7.24 16.50 6.06
C ALA A 125 8.27 15.49 6.59
N LYS A 126 8.11 14.22 6.30
CA LYS A 126 9.04 13.16 6.74
C LYS A 126 10.21 12.97 5.77
N HIS A 127 10.15 13.55 4.57
CA HIS A 127 11.19 13.49 3.54
C HIS A 127 11.69 12.06 3.22
N VAL A 128 10.80 11.06 3.28
CA VAL A 128 11.17 9.69 2.93
C VAL A 128 11.48 9.63 1.44
N SER A 129 12.72 9.33 1.11
CA SER A 129 13.18 9.25 -0.26
C SER A 129 12.64 8.00 -0.96
N LYS A 130 12.35 8.16 -2.24
CA LYS A 130 11.93 7.10 -3.17
C LYS A 130 12.86 7.12 -4.35
N VAL A 131 13.41 5.96 -4.69
CA VAL A 131 14.37 5.81 -5.79
C VAL A 131 13.67 5.09 -6.93
N TYR A 132 13.74 5.69 -8.11
CA TYR A 132 13.20 5.14 -9.34
C TYR A 132 14.32 4.93 -10.35
N TYR A 133 14.30 3.80 -11.02
CA TYR A 133 15.09 3.54 -12.22
C TYR A 133 14.21 3.81 -13.44
N ALA A 134 14.73 4.53 -14.42
CA ALA A 134 14.01 4.79 -15.66
C ALA A 134 14.93 4.65 -16.89
N LYS A 135 14.34 4.19 -17.98
CA LYS A 135 14.91 4.26 -19.32
C LYS A 135 14.27 5.44 -20.03
N ILE A 136 15.11 6.29 -20.57
CA ILE A 136 14.72 7.56 -21.22
C ILE A 136 15.02 7.43 -22.71
N ASP A 137 14.01 7.67 -23.54
CA ASP A 137 14.19 7.81 -24.99
C ASP A 137 14.74 9.21 -25.27
N GLY A 138 16.04 9.31 -25.31
CA GLY A 138 16.79 10.55 -25.46
C GLY A 138 18.05 10.59 -24.61
N ARG A 139 18.86 11.62 -24.85
CA ARG A 139 20.12 11.83 -24.16
C ARG A 139 19.91 12.67 -22.90
N VAL A 140 20.28 12.10 -21.76
CA VAL A 140 20.32 12.82 -20.47
C VAL A 140 21.74 13.36 -20.25
N THR A 141 21.85 14.60 -19.82
CA THR A 141 23.08 15.39 -19.70
C THR A 141 23.30 15.91 -18.30
N GLU A 142 24.46 16.54 -18.05
CA GLU A 142 24.76 17.26 -16.81
C GLU A 142 23.84 18.48 -16.60
N GLU A 143 23.30 19.07 -17.67
CA GLU A 143 22.33 20.17 -17.56
C GLU A 143 21.04 19.67 -16.94
N ASP A 144 20.59 18.47 -17.29
CA ASP A 144 19.40 17.87 -16.71
C ASP A 144 19.63 17.54 -15.23
N VAL A 145 20.82 17.07 -14.84
CA VAL A 145 21.18 16.85 -13.43
C VAL A 145 21.02 18.14 -12.63
N ASN A 146 21.57 19.26 -13.14
CA ASN A 146 21.47 20.57 -12.50
C ASN A 146 20.02 21.08 -12.43
N LEU A 147 19.19 20.79 -13.43
CA LEU A 147 17.76 21.14 -13.41
C LEU A 147 17.02 20.39 -12.29
N PHE A 148 17.23 19.09 -12.16
CA PHE A 148 16.60 18.30 -11.10
C PHE A 148 17.04 18.72 -9.69
N GLU A 149 18.29 19.13 -9.50
CA GLU A 149 18.79 19.66 -8.22
C GLU A 149 18.10 20.96 -7.79
N ASN A 150 17.58 21.73 -8.74
CA ASN A 150 16.87 22.99 -8.47
C ASN A 150 15.35 22.85 -8.53
N GLY A 151 14.86 21.71 -8.98
CA GLY A 151 13.43 21.46 -9.18
C GLY A 151 12.99 21.76 -10.62
N VAL A 152 12.25 20.84 -11.21
CA VAL A 152 11.81 20.83 -12.60
C VAL A 152 10.37 21.32 -12.71
N ASP A 153 10.06 22.10 -13.74
CA ASP A 153 8.69 22.43 -14.10
C ASP A 153 8.01 21.21 -14.75
N ILE A 154 6.93 20.77 -14.16
CA ILE A 154 6.11 19.64 -14.66
C ILE A 154 4.72 20.11 -15.07
N GLY A 155 4.54 21.41 -15.38
CA GLY A 155 3.26 21.99 -15.76
C GLY A 155 2.30 22.21 -14.58
N GLU A 156 2.82 22.42 -13.36
CA GLU A 156 2.06 22.77 -12.17
C GLU A 156 2.40 24.19 -11.69
N GLU A 157 1.63 24.72 -10.74
CA GLU A 157 1.86 26.08 -10.20
C GLU A 157 3.28 26.30 -9.65
N LYS A 158 3.90 25.23 -9.15
CA LYS A 158 5.25 25.27 -8.56
C LYS A 158 6.11 24.16 -9.14
N PRO A 159 7.39 24.40 -9.37
CA PRO A 159 8.31 23.34 -9.76
C PRO A 159 8.36 22.21 -8.71
N THR A 160 8.92 21.08 -9.06
CA THR A 160 9.16 19.98 -8.13
C THR A 160 10.13 20.38 -7.03
N LYS A 161 10.13 19.63 -5.93
CA LYS A 161 11.23 19.73 -4.97
C LYS A 161 12.54 19.29 -5.64
N PRO A 162 13.70 19.77 -5.14
CA PRO A 162 14.99 19.24 -5.52
C PRO A 162 15.03 17.71 -5.49
N ALA A 163 15.63 17.12 -6.53
CA ALA A 163 15.77 15.68 -6.67
C ALA A 163 17.20 15.33 -7.09
N LEU A 164 17.65 14.14 -6.72
CA LEU A 164 18.96 13.64 -7.13
C LEU A 164 18.79 12.79 -8.38
N LEU A 165 19.34 13.25 -9.51
CA LEU A 165 19.40 12.53 -10.76
C LEU A 165 20.80 11.93 -10.96
N GLU A 166 20.89 10.62 -11.02
CA GLU A 166 22.13 9.88 -11.37
C GLU A 166 21.99 9.35 -12.80
N VAL A 167 22.89 9.76 -13.67
CA VAL A 167 22.98 9.25 -15.05
C VAL A 167 23.81 7.97 -15.02
N LEU A 168 23.17 6.83 -15.24
CA LEU A 168 23.83 5.51 -15.30
C LEU A 168 24.42 5.25 -16.69
N HIS A 169 23.68 5.66 -17.71
CA HIS A 169 24.12 5.63 -19.11
C HIS A 169 23.52 6.83 -19.86
N SER A 170 24.32 7.50 -20.67
CA SER A 170 23.86 8.61 -21.53
C SER A 170 24.09 8.25 -23.02
N GLY A 171 23.03 8.32 -23.81
CA GLY A 171 23.02 8.00 -25.23
C GLY A 171 21.64 8.32 -25.83
N ASP A 172 21.38 7.79 -27.03
CA ASP A 172 20.05 7.94 -27.65
C ASP A 172 18.95 7.27 -26.83
N ASN A 173 19.32 6.28 -26.03
CA ASN A 173 18.53 5.72 -24.94
C ASN A 173 19.35 5.82 -23.66
N SER A 174 18.95 6.69 -22.76
CA SER A 174 19.64 6.88 -21.49
C SER A 174 19.03 6.04 -20.38
N GLU A 175 19.84 5.73 -19.37
CA GLU A 175 19.39 5.05 -18.15
C GLU A 175 19.72 5.92 -16.96
N ILE A 176 18.74 6.12 -16.08
CA ILE A 176 18.86 7.00 -14.93
C ILE A 176 18.38 6.33 -13.64
N ARG A 177 18.85 6.87 -12.54
CA ARG A 177 18.25 6.68 -11.22
C ARG A 177 17.85 8.03 -10.67
N LEU A 178 16.57 8.18 -10.32
CA LEU A 178 16.01 9.42 -9.79
C LEU A 178 15.55 9.22 -8.35
N THR A 179 16.09 9.99 -7.42
CA THR A 179 15.69 9.99 -6.02
C THR A 179 14.85 11.23 -5.72
N ILE A 180 13.60 11.03 -5.31
CA ILE A 180 12.65 12.10 -4.95
C ILE A 180 12.17 11.96 -3.50
N THR A 181 11.79 13.07 -2.87
CA THR A 181 11.24 13.10 -1.49
C THR A 181 9.76 13.51 -1.46
N GLU A 182 9.14 13.63 -2.62
CA GLU A 182 7.72 13.89 -2.81
C GLU A 182 7.12 12.90 -3.82
N GLY A 183 5.86 13.04 -4.16
CA GLY A 183 5.23 12.25 -5.22
C GLY A 183 4.03 13.01 -5.75
N ARG A 184 4.17 13.62 -6.92
CA ARG A 184 3.08 14.28 -7.64
C ARG A 184 2.55 13.35 -8.73
N PHE A 185 1.38 13.67 -9.23
CA PHE A 185 0.74 12.88 -10.28
C PHE A 185 1.64 12.76 -11.53
N HIS A 186 1.99 11.52 -11.88
CA HIS A 186 2.90 11.18 -12.98
C HIS A 186 4.20 12.02 -13.01
N GLN A 187 4.76 12.33 -11.83
CA GLN A 187 5.86 13.28 -11.68
C GLN A 187 7.06 12.93 -12.57
N ILE A 188 7.48 11.67 -12.57
CA ILE A 188 8.66 11.21 -13.32
C ILE A 188 8.38 11.26 -14.82
N GLY A 189 7.22 10.77 -15.26
CA GLY A 189 6.82 10.80 -16.68
C GLY A 189 6.63 12.21 -17.25
N ARG A 190 6.26 13.20 -16.41
CA ARG A 190 6.11 14.61 -16.83
C ARG A 190 7.39 15.42 -16.75
N ALA A 191 8.39 14.92 -16.06
CA ALA A 191 9.68 15.57 -15.95
C ALA A 191 10.57 15.34 -17.20
N HIS A 192 9.96 15.09 -18.35
CA HIS A 192 10.66 15.07 -19.62
C HIS A 192 11.00 16.51 -20.01
N VAL A 193 12.25 16.74 -20.26
CA VAL A 193 12.78 18.00 -20.79
C VAL A 193 13.07 17.85 -22.29
#